data_e08d9f242ca640a313fe0e40f6620fd7
#
_entry.id   e08d9f242ca640a313fe0e40f6620fd7
#
_cell.length_a   1.000
_cell.length_b   1.000
_cell.length_c   1.000
_cell.angle_alpha   90.00
_cell.angle_beta   90.00
_cell.angle_gamma   90.00
#
_symmetry.space_group_name_H-M   'P 1'
#
loop_
_entity.id
_entity.type
_entity.pdbx_description
1 polymer ?
#
loop_
_entity_poly.entity_id
_entity_poly.type
_entity_poly.pdbx_seq_one_letter_code
_entity_poly.pdbx_strand_id
1 'polypeptide(L)' 'PQINRDEALNNINDALRGLEGARDGSFEDYGRALDRLDRAVEEYQRAQ' A
#
# COMPACT_ATOMS: atom_id res chain seq x y z
N PRO A 1 -11.63 -15.52 -5.46
CA PRO A 1 -10.20 -15.80 -5.61
C PRO A 1 -9.38 -14.96 -4.64
N GLN A 2 -8.40 -15.59 -4.07
CA GLN A 2 -7.52 -14.93 -3.10
C GLN A 2 -6.30 -14.37 -3.81
N ILE A 3 -5.85 -13.22 -3.31
CA ILE A 3 -4.62 -12.64 -3.79
C ILE A 3 -3.44 -13.49 -3.27
N ASN A 4 -2.47 -13.77 -4.10
CA ASN A 4 -1.32 -14.54 -3.66
C ASN A 4 -0.28 -13.63 -3.01
N ARG A 5 0.71 -14.25 -2.35
CA ARG A 5 1.71 -13.50 -1.59
C ARG A 5 2.52 -12.55 -2.47
N ASP A 6 2.89 -13.00 -3.66
CA ASP A 6 3.70 -12.17 -4.56
C ASP A 6 2.94 -10.94 -5.02
N GLU A 7 1.65 -11.09 -5.31
CA GLU A 7 0.80 -9.96 -5.67
C GLU A 7 0.66 -9.00 -4.51
N ALA A 8 0.50 -9.54 -3.30
CA ALA A 8 0.37 -8.71 -2.11
C ALA A 8 1.64 -7.90 -1.87
N LEU A 9 2.81 -8.52 -2.08
CA LEU A 9 4.08 -7.80 -1.96
C LEU A 9 4.21 -6.70 -3.00
N ASN A 10 3.79 -6.98 -4.24
CA ASN A 10 3.81 -5.96 -5.28
C ASN A 10 2.92 -4.80 -4.93
N ASN A 11 1.76 -5.08 -4.34
CA ASN A 11 0.84 -4.02 -3.92
C ASN A 11 1.44 -3.17 -2.81
N ILE A 12 2.17 -3.79 -1.89
CA ILE A 12 2.86 -3.06 -0.83
C ILE A 12 3.92 -2.14 -1.45
N ASN A 13 4.71 -2.66 -2.39
CA ASN A 13 5.73 -1.87 -3.06
C ASN A 13 5.13 -0.67 -3.80
N ASP A 14 4.01 -0.90 -4.49
CA ASP A 14 3.32 0.19 -5.19
C ASP A 14 2.80 1.23 -4.21
N ALA A 15 2.26 0.78 -3.09
CA ALA A 15 1.75 1.69 -2.06
C ALA A 15 2.88 2.52 -1.44
N LEU A 16 4.05 1.90 -1.25
CA LEU A 16 5.21 2.63 -0.75
C LEU A 16 5.66 3.71 -1.73
N ARG A 17 5.66 3.40 -3.02
CA ARG A 17 6.00 4.40 -4.04
C ARG A 17 5.01 5.53 -4.04
N GLY A 18 3.73 5.21 -3.88
CA GLY A 18 2.69 6.23 -3.79
C GLY A 18 2.90 7.13 -2.58
N LEU A 19 3.30 6.52 -1.46
CA LEU A 19 3.57 7.27 -0.24
C LEU A 19 4.76 8.22 -0.42
N GLU A 20 5.84 7.72 -1.05
CA GLU A 20 7.00 8.55 -1.32
C GLU A 20 6.65 9.73 -2.23
N GLY A 21 5.82 9.48 -3.24
CA GLY A 21 5.37 10.54 -4.13
C GLY A 21 4.48 11.56 -3.44
N ALA A 22 3.75 11.14 -2.42
CA ALA A 22 2.85 12.03 -1.69
C ALA A 22 3.54 12.83 -0.59
N ARG A 23 4.80 12.55 -0.30
CA ARG A 23 5.52 13.23 0.78
C ARG A 23 5.62 14.73 0.54
N ASP A 24 5.74 15.14 -0.72
CA ASP A 24 5.84 16.54 -1.09
C ASP A 24 4.48 17.15 -1.42
N GLY A 25 3.42 16.37 -1.31
CA GLY A 25 2.07 16.80 -1.61
C GLY A 25 1.34 17.33 -0.38
N SER A 26 0.03 17.38 -0.48
CA SER A 26 -0.80 17.83 0.62
C SER A 26 -0.86 16.76 1.71
N PHE A 27 -1.21 17.18 2.90
CA PHE A 27 -1.42 16.29 4.03
C PHE A 27 -2.48 15.25 3.72
N GLU A 28 -3.51 15.67 2.99
CA GLU A 28 -4.61 14.81 2.60
C GLU A 28 -4.14 13.70 1.67
N ASP A 29 -3.30 14.03 0.71
CA ASP A 29 -2.73 13.04 -0.20
C ASP A 29 -1.87 12.04 0.54
N TYR A 30 -1.08 12.53 1.47
CA TYR A 30 -0.21 11.68 2.29
C TYR A 30 -1.06 10.71 3.12
N GLY A 31 -2.15 11.20 3.71
CA GLY A 31 -3.06 10.37 4.48
C GLY A 31 -3.70 9.26 3.66
N ARG A 32 -4.07 9.56 2.42
CA ARG A 32 -4.62 8.55 1.52
C ARG A 32 -3.59 7.49 1.17
N ALA A 33 -2.35 7.90 0.97
CA ALA A 33 -1.28 6.98 0.65
C ALA A 33 -0.99 6.04 1.82
N LEU A 34 -1.05 6.57 3.04
CA LEU A 34 -0.90 5.75 4.25
C LEU A 34 -2.02 4.72 4.37
N ASP A 35 -3.25 5.13 4.10
CA ASP A 35 -4.39 4.24 4.16
C ASP A 35 -4.25 3.11 3.14
N ARG A 36 -3.78 3.44 1.95
CA ARG A 36 -3.56 2.46 0.90
C ARG A 36 -2.50 1.45 1.31
N LEU A 37 -1.42 1.94 1.91
CA LEU A 37 -0.34 1.06 2.39
C LEU A 37 -0.86 0.13 3.48
N ASP A 38 -1.66 0.64 4.39
CA ASP A 38 -2.23 -0.14 5.47
C ASP A 38 -3.06 -1.30 4.93
N ARG A 39 -3.88 -1.04 3.92
CA ARG A 39 -4.69 -2.08 3.29
C ARG A 39 -3.83 -3.12 2.59
N ALA A 40 -2.76 -2.68 1.93
CA ALA A 40 -1.86 -3.59 1.24
C ALA A 40 -1.18 -4.52 2.23
N VAL A 41 -0.79 -4.01 3.39
CA VAL A 41 -0.18 -4.81 4.44
C VAL A 41 -1.19 -5.83 4.98
N GLU A 42 -2.43 -5.41 5.18
CA GLU A 42 -3.48 -6.33 5.63
C GLU A 42 -3.69 -7.47 4.65
N GLU A 43 -3.71 -7.16 3.36
CA GLU A 43 -3.85 -8.19 2.33
C GLU A 43 -2.70 -9.17 2.36
N TYR A 44 -1.49 -8.67 2.56
CA TYR A 44 -0.31 -9.53 2.65
C TYR A 44 -0.42 -10.48 3.83
N GLN A 45 -0.88 -9.98 4.98
CA GLN A 45 -1.04 -10.81 6.16
C GLN A 45 -2.07 -11.91 5.94
N ARG A 46 -3.12 -11.62 5.19
CA ARG A 46 -4.12 -12.64 4.86
C ARG A 46 -3.59 -13.67 3.87
N ALA A 47 -2.63 -13.29 3.05
CA ALA A 47 -2.08 -14.18 2.05
C ALA A 47 -1.05 -15.16 2.61
N GLN A 48 -0.64 -14.99 3.84
CA GLN A 48 0.33 -15.88 4.48
C GLN A 48 -0.25 -17.22 4.87
#